data_cacdd7d5e99cfb610420618c96122461
#
_entry.id   cacdd7d5e99cfb610420618c96122461
#
_cell.length_a   1.000
_cell.length_b   1.000
_cell.length_c   1.000
_cell.angle_alpha   90.00
_cell.angle_beta   90.00
_cell.angle_gamma   90.00
#
_symmetry.space_group_name_H-M   'P 1'
#
loop_
_entity.id
_entity.type
_entity.pdbx_description
1 polymer ?
#
loop_
_entity_poly.entity_id
_entity_poly.type
_entity_poly.pdbx_seq_one_letter_code
_entity_poly.pdbx_strand_id
1 'polypeptide(L)'
;VIVVSDNSVLSCLSEIGELDLLRRLYGKVTITETIRKEAIHSSAPESLRLLLLKMPDWISVVPDASPYLEETGALDAGEASAITLAWQFRDSSLLILDEKRGRKVATALGLKITGTAGLLTDAAAAGLVDFEDVFLRLSKTAFRLSAQVVETLRQSVNQPRPPAEG
;
A
#
# COMPACT_ATOMS: atom_id res chain seq x y z
N VAL A 1 -15.06 3.74 2.26
CA VAL A 1 -13.60 3.92 2.58
C VAL A 1 -12.82 4.11 1.29
N ILE A 2 -12.07 5.20 1.21
CA ILE A 2 -11.12 5.42 0.12
C ILE A 2 -9.77 4.80 0.48
N VAL A 3 -9.23 3.97 -0.38
CA VAL A 3 -7.92 3.34 -0.22
C VAL A 3 -6.91 4.04 -1.11
N VAL A 4 -5.91 4.66 -0.50
CA VAL A 4 -4.86 5.40 -1.21
C VAL A 4 -3.56 4.63 -1.12
N SER A 5 -2.90 4.38 -2.24
CA SER A 5 -1.60 3.71 -2.28
C SER A 5 -0.51 4.64 -2.76
N ASP A 6 0.68 4.52 -2.17
CA ASP A 6 1.89 5.12 -2.72
C ASP A 6 2.54 4.21 -3.77
N ASN A 7 3.57 4.70 -4.44
CA ASN A 7 4.24 3.97 -5.52
C ASN A 7 5.10 2.80 -5.01
N SER A 8 5.72 2.90 -3.85
CA SER A 8 6.63 1.85 -3.35
C SER A 8 5.91 0.54 -3.07
N VAL A 9 4.68 0.61 -2.54
CA VAL A 9 3.85 -0.58 -2.32
C VAL A 9 3.43 -1.20 -3.65
N LEU A 10 2.99 -0.39 -4.62
CA LEU A 10 2.65 -0.86 -5.97
C LEU A 10 3.82 -1.58 -6.62
N SER A 11 5.01 -0.99 -6.56
CA SER A 11 6.23 -1.57 -7.10
C SER A 11 6.59 -2.90 -6.44
N CYS A 12 6.52 -2.97 -5.12
CA CYS A 12 6.81 -4.17 -4.36
C CYS A 12 5.83 -5.31 -4.70
N LEU A 13 4.53 -5.02 -4.73
CA LEU A 13 3.53 -6.00 -5.12
C LEU A 13 3.70 -6.46 -6.56
N SER A 14 4.08 -5.57 -7.46
CA SER A 14 4.41 -5.92 -8.84
C SER A 14 5.58 -6.91 -8.93
N GLU A 15 6.66 -6.66 -8.17
CA GLU A 15 7.85 -7.51 -8.16
C GLU A 15 7.54 -8.94 -7.71
N ILE A 16 6.63 -9.12 -6.77
CA ILE A 16 6.23 -10.45 -6.29
C ILE A 16 5.02 -11.05 -7.04
N GLY A 17 4.49 -10.35 -8.05
CA GLY A 17 3.38 -10.83 -8.86
C GLY A 17 2.01 -10.77 -8.19
N GLU A 18 1.81 -9.87 -7.21
CA GLU A 18 0.61 -9.83 -6.37
C GLU A 18 -0.17 -8.51 -6.43
N LEU A 19 -0.05 -7.75 -7.53
CA LEU A 19 -0.81 -6.49 -7.70
C LEU A 19 -2.33 -6.69 -7.59
N ASP A 20 -2.85 -7.82 -8.04
CA ASP A 20 -4.28 -8.12 -8.01
C ASP A 20 -4.85 -8.25 -6.58
N LEU A 21 -4.00 -8.45 -5.58
CA LEU A 21 -4.45 -8.47 -4.19
C LEU A 21 -5.09 -7.14 -3.76
N LEU A 22 -4.67 -6.02 -4.33
CA LEU A 22 -5.28 -4.72 -4.06
C LEU A 22 -6.77 -4.73 -4.43
N ARG A 23 -7.10 -5.25 -5.59
CA ARG A 23 -8.48 -5.40 -6.04
C ARG A 23 -9.25 -6.39 -5.17
N ARG A 24 -8.63 -7.53 -4.86
CA ARG A 24 -9.28 -8.60 -4.10
C ARG A 24 -9.54 -8.22 -2.64
N LEU A 25 -8.66 -7.43 -2.03
CA LEU A 25 -8.81 -6.97 -0.64
C LEU A 25 -9.70 -5.74 -0.51
N TYR A 26 -9.57 -4.79 -1.42
CA TYR A 26 -10.16 -3.45 -1.26
C TYR A 26 -11.20 -3.09 -2.32
N GLY A 27 -11.27 -3.84 -3.39
CA GLY A 27 -12.16 -3.59 -4.52
C GLY A 27 -11.68 -2.46 -5.43
N LYS A 28 -11.33 -1.32 -4.87
CA LYS A 28 -10.84 -0.14 -5.60
C LYS A 28 -9.72 0.55 -4.84
N VAL A 29 -8.73 1.02 -5.58
CA VAL A 29 -7.58 1.76 -5.03
C VAL A 29 -7.44 3.08 -5.79
N THR A 30 -7.14 4.14 -5.05
CA THR A 30 -6.93 5.49 -5.58
C THR A 30 -5.45 5.84 -5.50
N ILE A 31 -4.94 6.41 -6.57
CA ILE A 31 -3.60 7.00 -6.64
C ILE A 31 -3.68 8.43 -7.16
N THR A 32 -2.68 9.23 -6.83
CA THR A 32 -2.55 10.59 -7.36
C THR A 32 -1.91 10.60 -8.75
N GLU A 33 -2.04 11.69 -9.48
CA GLU A 33 -1.32 11.88 -10.75
C GLU A 33 0.20 11.80 -10.58
N THR A 34 0.74 12.32 -9.48
CA THR A 34 2.17 12.21 -9.18
C THR A 34 2.59 10.75 -9.04
N ILE A 35 1.85 9.94 -8.30
CA ILE A 35 2.12 8.51 -8.14
C ILE A 35 1.98 7.78 -9.47
N ARG A 36 0.96 8.09 -10.27
CA ARG A 36 0.80 7.52 -11.60
C ARG A 36 2.02 7.78 -12.48
N LYS A 37 2.52 9.00 -12.51
CA LYS A 37 3.72 9.35 -13.29
C LYS A 37 4.94 8.56 -12.84
N GLU A 38 5.16 8.39 -11.55
CA GLU A 38 6.24 7.56 -11.02
C GLU A 38 6.08 6.09 -11.43
N ALA A 39 4.87 5.55 -11.34
CA ALA A 39 4.58 4.15 -11.61
C ALA A 39 4.64 3.77 -13.10
N ILE A 40 4.48 4.71 -14.01
CA ILE A 40 4.66 4.49 -15.46
C ILE A 40 6.05 4.88 -15.97
N HIS A 41 6.91 5.40 -15.10
CA HIS A 41 8.28 5.74 -15.47
C HIS A 41 9.06 4.51 -15.94
N SER A 42 10.03 4.70 -16.84
CA SER A 42 10.82 3.60 -17.42
C SER A 42 11.59 2.76 -16.39
N SER A 43 11.88 3.32 -15.22
CA SER A 43 12.54 2.61 -14.10
C SER A 43 11.58 1.81 -13.22
N ALA A 44 10.27 1.98 -13.38
CA ALA A 44 9.28 1.22 -12.62
C ALA A 44 9.18 -0.24 -13.14
N PRO A 45 8.70 -1.20 -12.32
CA PRO A 45 8.47 -2.56 -12.77
C PRO A 45 7.56 -2.61 -14.00
N GLU A 46 7.91 -3.45 -14.97
CA GLU A 46 7.17 -3.53 -16.25
C GLU A 46 5.70 -3.90 -16.04
N SER A 47 5.41 -4.86 -15.18
CA SER A 47 4.03 -5.28 -14.91
C SER A 47 3.17 -4.15 -14.35
N LEU A 48 3.74 -3.29 -13.51
CA LEU A 48 3.06 -2.11 -12.98
C LEU A 48 2.80 -1.08 -14.09
N ARG A 49 3.81 -0.79 -14.91
CA ARG A 49 3.66 0.13 -16.04
C ARG A 49 2.56 -0.32 -16.99
N LEU A 50 2.58 -1.60 -17.36
CA LEU A 50 1.58 -2.17 -18.27
C LEU A 50 0.17 -2.14 -17.67
N LEU A 51 0.03 -2.44 -16.39
CA LEU A 51 -1.26 -2.36 -15.70
C LEU A 51 -1.84 -0.94 -15.76
N LEU A 52 -1.03 0.07 -15.43
CA LEU A 52 -1.48 1.46 -15.41
C LEU A 52 -1.71 2.04 -16.80
N LEU A 53 -1.00 1.57 -17.81
CA LEU A 53 -1.27 1.95 -19.20
C LEU A 53 -2.63 1.41 -19.71
N LYS A 54 -3.06 0.26 -19.20
CA LYS A 54 -4.39 -0.30 -19.50
C LYS A 54 -5.51 0.39 -18.73
N MET A 55 -5.20 1.10 -17.63
CA MET A 55 -6.17 1.79 -16.78
C MET A 55 -7.36 0.90 -16.39
N PRO A 56 -7.12 -0.13 -15.56
CA PRO A 56 -8.21 -1.00 -15.12
C PRO A 56 -9.21 -0.21 -14.26
N ASP A 57 -10.46 -0.64 -14.28
CA ASP A 57 -11.57 0.05 -13.62
C ASP A 57 -11.48 0.07 -12.08
N TRP A 58 -10.66 -0.80 -11.49
CA TRP A 58 -10.43 -0.83 -10.04
C TRP A 58 -9.32 0.13 -9.55
N ILE A 59 -8.60 0.80 -10.46
CA ILE A 59 -7.64 1.87 -10.13
C ILE A 59 -8.24 3.21 -10.54
N SER A 60 -8.34 4.11 -9.57
CA SER A 60 -8.77 5.49 -9.80
C SER A 60 -7.57 6.42 -9.71
N VAL A 61 -7.38 7.26 -10.71
CA VAL A 61 -6.34 8.30 -10.70
C VAL A 61 -7.03 9.64 -10.48
N VAL A 62 -6.57 10.38 -9.48
CA VAL A 62 -7.12 11.70 -9.14
C VAL A 62 -6.03 12.76 -9.20
N PRO A 63 -6.37 14.02 -9.49
CA PRO A 63 -5.41 15.12 -9.38
C PRO A 63 -4.83 15.22 -7.97
N ASP A 64 -3.58 15.65 -7.85
CA ASP A 64 -2.98 15.93 -6.56
C ASP A 64 -3.77 17.01 -5.83
N ALA A 65 -4.00 16.82 -4.54
CA ALA A 65 -4.50 17.87 -3.68
C ALA A 65 -3.45 18.97 -3.54
N SER A 66 -3.85 20.22 -3.61
CA SER A 66 -2.94 21.37 -3.54
C SER A 66 -3.47 22.43 -2.57
N PRO A 67 -2.60 23.00 -1.70
CA PRO A 67 -1.20 22.63 -1.50
C PRO A 67 -1.04 21.30 -0.76
N TYR A 68 0.17 20.70 -0.82
CA TYR A 68 0.50 19.57 0.07
C TYR A 68 0.55 20.06 1.53
N LEU A 69 0.26 19.14 2.46
CA LEU A 69 0.35 19.45 3.89
C LEU A 69 1.78 19.84 4.26
N GLU A 70 1.94 20.82 5.15
CA GLU A 70 3.25 21.27 5.63
C GLU A 70 4.05 20.13 6.28
N GLU A 71 3.38 19.23 7.00
CA GLU A 71 3.96 18.07 7.66
C GLU A 71 4.66 17.12 6.69
N THR A 72 4.32 17.17 5.40
CA THR A 72 4.91 16.34 4.35
C THR A 72 6.15 16.96 3.69
N GLY A 73 6.61 18.12 4.14
CA GLY A 73 7.65 18.92 3.46
C GLY A 73 9.01 18.23 3.31
N ALA A 74 9.34 17.24 4.17
CA ALA A 74 10.58 16.47 4.06
C ALA A 74 10.45 15.16 3.27
N LEU A 75 9.25 14.83 2.78
CA LEU A 75 8.95 13.63 2.03
C LEU A 75 9.07 13.88 0.52
N ASP A 76 9.21 12.82 -0.26
CA ASP A 76 9.11 12.95 -1.71
C ASP A 76 7.68 13.32 -2.16
N ALA A 77 7.57 13.76 -3.41
CA ALA A 77 6.30 14.27 -3.94
C ALA A 77 5.20 13.20 -3.97
N GLY A 78 5.54 11.94 -4.26
CA GLY A 78 4.58 10.84 -4.30
C GLY A 78 3.98 10.58 -2.91
N GLU A 79 4.82 10.45 -1.91
CA GLU A 79 4.38 10.25 -0.52
C GLU A 79 3.59 11.45 -0.01
N ALA A 80 4.07 12.67 -0.25
CA ALA A 80 3.38 13.89 0.14
C ALA A 80 1.99 13.97 -0.49
N SER A 81 1.87 13.63 -1.78
CA SER A 81 0.59 13.63 -2.48
C SER A 81 -0.39 12.60 -1.91
N ALA A 82 0.09 11.39 -1.60
CA ALA A 82 -0.74 10.32 -1.04
C ALA A 82 -1.24 10.68 0.36
N ILE A 83 -0.37 11.17 1.23
CA ILE A 83 -0.73 11.57 2.59
C ILE A 83 -1.73 12.73 2.56
N THR A 84 -1.49 13.74 1.72
CA THR A 84 -2.39 14.88 1.59
C THR A 84 -3.78 14.46 1.10
N LEU A 85 -3.84 13.56 0.12
CA LEU A 85 -5.11 13.01 -0.35
C LEU A 85 -5.84 12.24 0.75
N ALA A 86 -5.15 11.34 1.44
CA ALA A 86 -5.74 10.57 2.54
C ALA A 86 -6.25 11.48 3.67
N TRP A 87 -5.56 12.56 3.95
CA TRP A 87 -5.97 13.55 4.95
C TRP A 87 -7.30 14.21 4.61
N GLN A 88 -7.59 14.47 3.34
CA GLN A 88 -8.88 15.04 2.92
C GLN A 88 -10.06 14.12 3.26
N PHE A 89 -9.82 12.82 3.34
CA PHE A 89 -10.80 11.79 3.65
C PHE A 89 -10.46 11.04 4.95
N ARG A 90 -9.82 11.70 5.90
CA ARG A 90 -9.20 11.07 7.08
C ARG A 90 -10.13 10.20 7.92
N ASP A 91 -11.41 10.53 7.95
CA ASP A 91 -12.40 9.76 8.72
C ASP A 91 -12.81 8.46 8.03
N SER A 92 -12.50 8.33 6.74
CA SER A 92 -12.90 7.18 5.90
C SER A 92 -11.82 6.78 4.90
N SER A 93 -10.56 6.98 5.24
CA SER A 93 -9.44 6.57 4.37
C SER A 93 -8.57 5.49 5.00
N LEU A 94 -7.96 4.69 4.13
CA LEU A 94 -6.83 3.80 4.44
C LEU A 94 -5.69 4.16 3.51
N LEU A 95 -4.53 4.47 4.08
CA LEU A 95 -3.31 4.77 3.32
C LEU A 95 -2.37 3.57 3.34
N ILE A 96 -1.95 3.13 2.17
CA ILE A 96 -0.99 2.04 2.02
C ILE A 96 0.38 2.64 1.71
N LEU A 97 1.30 2.52 2.66
CA LEU A 97 2.57 3.23 2.66
C LEU A 97 3.64 2.45 3.41
N ASP A 98 4.79 2.21 2.79
CA ASP A 98 5.89 1.43 3.39
C ASP A 98 6.98 2.31 4.01
N GLU A 99 7.27 3.46 3.40
CA GLU A 99 8.40 4.31 3.79
C GLU A 99 8.27 4.77 5.25
N LYS A 100 9.32 4.51 6.04
CA LYS A 100 9.31 4.77 7.49
C LYS A 100 9.02 6.23 7.84
N ARG A 101 9.62 7.17 7.12
CA ARG A 101 9.41 8.61 7.35
C ARG A 101 7.98 9.02 7.03
N GLY A 102 7.45 8.56 5.91
CA GLY A 102 6.06 8.80 5.53
C GLY A 102 5.07 8.21 6.52
N ARG A 103 5.30 6.97 6.97
CA ARG A 103 4.47 6.32 7.99
C ARG A 103 4.44 7.09 9.31
N LYS A 104 5.57 7.64 9.72
CA LYS A 104 5.69 8.46 10.93
C LYS A 104 4.83 9.73 10.82
N VAL A 105 4.91 10.42 9.68
CA VAL A 105 4.09 11.61 9.41
C VAL A 105 2.60 11.25 9.38
N ALA A 106 2.22 10.21 8.65
CA ALA A 106 0.84 9.76 8.55
C ALA A 106 0.24 9.36 9.90
N THR A 107 1.01 8.66 10.72
CA THR A 107 0.60 8.28 12.09
C THR A 107 0.40 9.50 12.98
N ALA A 108 1.32 10.47 12.92
CA ALA A 108 1.18 11.73 13.67
C ALA A 108 -0.06 12.53 13.27
N LEU A 109 -0.48 12.43 12.02
CA LEU A 109 -1.72 13.04 11.50
C LEU A 109 -2.98 12.24 11.87
N GLY A 110 -2.84 11.09 12.53
CA GLY A 110 -3.98 10.24 12.90
C GLY A 110 -4.57 9.42 11.74
N LEU A 111 -3.87 9.27 10.64
CA LEU A 111 -4.33 8.48 9.51
C LEU A 111 -4.25 6.98 9.80
N LYS A 112 -5.21 6.23 9.30
CA LYS A 112 -5.14 4.76 9.26
C LYS A 112 -4.18 4.35 8.16
N ILE A 113 -3.16 3.58 8.51
CA ILE A 113 -2.13 3.14 7.59
C ILE A 113 -1.93 1.63 7.64
N THR A 114 -1.55 1.07 6.51
CA THR A 114 -0.98 -0.27 6.39
C THR A 114 0.21 -0.22 5.43
N GLY A 115 0.98 -1.29 5.35
CA GLY A 115 2.09 -1.41 4.41
C GLY A 115 2.03 -2.74 3.68
N THR A 116 3.04 -3.04 2.88
CA THR A 116 3.10 -4.30 2.11
C THR A 116 2.99 -5.53 3.03
N ALA A 117 3.75 -5.57 4.12
CA ALA A 117 3.71 -6.70 5.06
C ALA A 117 2.33 -6.89 5.70
N GLY A 118 1.70 -5.81 6.14
CA GLY A 118 0.35 -5.85 6.71
C GLY A 118 -0.70 -6.30 5.68
N LEU A 119 -0.63 -5.78 4.47
CA LEU A 119 -1.50 -6.16 3.37
C LEU A 119 -1.38 -7.65 3.03
N LEU A 120 -0.16 -8.16 2.92
CA LEU A 120 0.08 -9.58 2.61
C LEU A 120 -0.39 -10.49 3.76
N THR A 121 -0.24 -10.04 5.00
CA THR A 121 -0.75 -10.75 6.18
C THR A 121 -2.27 -10.82 6.16
N ASP A 122 -2.94 -9.72 5.86
CA ASP A 122 -4.41 -9.68 5.72
C ASP A 122 -4.88 -10.59 4.58
N ALA A 123 -4.17 -10.59 3.46
CA ALA A 123 -4.45 -11.48 2.33
C ALA A 123 -4.31 -12.95 2.71
N ALA A 124 -3.27 -13.31 3.47
CA ALA A 124 -3.07 -14.67 3.97
C ALA A 124 -4.19 -15.08 4.95
N ALA A 125 -4.56 -14.19 5.87
CA ALA A 125 -5.66 -14.43 6.81
C ALA A 125 -7.01 -14.62 6.10
N ALA A 126 -7.20 -13.96 4.95
CA ALA A 126 -8.39 -14.11 4.12
C ALA A 126 -8.34 -15.35 3.19
N GLY A 127 -7.26 -16.12 3.21
CA GLY A 127 -7.08 -17.28 2.35
C GLY A 127 -6.77 -16.97 0.88
N LEU A 128 -6.36 -15.74 0.57
CA LEU A 128 -6.07 -15.31 -0.80
C LEU A 128 -4.67 -15.70 -1.26
N VAL A 129 -3.73 -15.85 -0.33
CA VAL A 129 -2.36 -16.26 -0.57
C VAL A 129 -1.89 -17.19 0.54
N ASP A 130 -0.84 -17.98 0.26
CA ASP A 130 -0.12 -18.73 1.28
C ASP A 130 0.93 -17.82 1.94
N PHE A 131 0.90 -17.69 3.26
CA PHE A 131 1.79 -16.82 4.01
C PHE A 131 3.27 -17.14 3.72
N GLU A 132 3.66 -18.40 3.85
CA GLU A 132 5.07 -18.83 3.68
C GLU A 132 5.57 -18.55 2.26
N ASP A 133 4.76 -18.83 1.25
CA ASP A 133 5.10 -18.58 -0.15
C ASP A 133 5.26 -17.08 -0.44
N VAL A 134 4.29 -16.27 -0.06
CA VAL A 134 4.32 -14.83 -0.39
C VAL A 134 5.43 -14.09 0.36
N PHE A 135 5.69 -14.45 1.62
CA PHE A 135 6.79 -13.85 2.39
C PHE A 135 8.17 -14.34 1.93
N LEU A 136 8.27 -15.56 1.41
CA LEU A 136 9.49 -16.03 0.75
C LEU A 136 9.79 -15.21 -0.51
N ARG A 137 8.79 -14.97 -1.36
CA ARG A 137 8.95 -14.13 -2.55
C ARG A 137 9.32 -12.69 -2.15
N LEU A 138 8.70 -12.14 -1.12
CA LEU A 138 9.02 -10.82 -0.58
C LEU A 138 10.47 -10.73 -0.11
N SER A 139 11.00 -11.76 0.53
CA SER A 139 12.38 -11.80 1.03
C SER A 139 13.43 -11.72 -0.08
N LYS A 140 13.06 -12.04 -1.32
CA LYS A 140 13.94 -11.97 -2.50
C LYS A 140 13.97 -10.57 -3.15
N THR A 141 13.14 -9.66 -2.69
CA THR A 141 13.12 -8.26 -3.14
C THR A 141 14.01 -7.38 -2.24
N ALA A 142 14.08 -6.10 -2.53
CA ALA A 142 14.77 -5.12 -1.67
C ALA A 142 14.04 -4.86 -0.33
N PHE A 143 12.78 -5.28 -0.20
CA PHE A 143 12.00 -5.11 1.02
C PHE A 143 12.59 -5.93 2.17
N ARG A 144 12.79 -5.31 3.32
CA ARG A 144 13.43 -5.95 4.48
C ARG A 144 12.52 -6.01 5.67
N LEU A 145 12.40 -7.21 6.25
CA LEU A 145 11.75 -7.48 7.53
C LEU A 145 12.68 -8.31 8.42
N SER A 146 12.68 -8.04 9.73
CA SER A 146 13.37 -8.90 10.68
C SER A 146 12.64 -10.24 10.81
N ALA A 147 13.39 -11.30 11.16
CA ALA A 147 12.80 -12.61 11.42
C ALA A 147 11.74 -12.55 12.53
N GLN A 148 11.94 -11.71 13.55
CA GLN A 148 10.99 -11.54 14.64
C GLN A 148 9.67 -10.91 14.16
N VAL A 149 9.72 -9.91 13.28
CA VAL A 149 8.51 -9.30 12.70
C VAL A 149 7.75 -10.33 11.86
N VAL A 150 8.46 -11.08 11.02
CA VAL A 150 7.82 -12.15 10.20
C VAL A 150 7.14 -13.19 11.10
N GLU A 151 7.79 -13.61 12.20
CA GLU A 151 7.20 -14.57 13.15
C GLU A 151 5.95 -14.02 13.83
N THR A 152 5.98 -12.75 14.25
CA THR A 152 4.81 -12.08 14.83
C THR A 152 3.64 -12.04 13.84
N LEU A 153 3.91 -11.72 12.58
CA LEU A 153 2.90 -11.69 11.51
C LEU A 153 2.36 -13.10 11.22
N ARG A 154 3.22 -14.11 11.19
CA ARG A 154 2.83 -15.53 11.01
C ARG A 154 1.86 -15.98 12.09
N GLN A 155 2.15 -15.66 13.34
CA GLN A 155 1.28 -15.99 14.47
C GLN A 155 -0.07 -15.29 14.35
N SER A 156 -0.12 -14.06 13.88
CA SER A 156 -1.37 -13.30 13.72
C SER A 156 -2.32 -13.93 12.68
N VAL A 157 -1.80 -14.57 11.65
CA VAL A 157 -2.60 -15.29 10.64
C VAL A 157 -3.27 -16.53 11.23
N ASN A 158 -2.61 -17.21 12.15
CA ASN A 158 -3.08 -18.46 12.76
C ASN A 158 -4.01 -18.24 13.97
N GLN A 159 -4.21 -17.00 14.41
CA GLN A 159 -5.11 -16.70 15.51
C GLN A 159 -6.56 -16.56 14.99
N PRO A 160 -7.55 -17.15 15.67
CA PRO A 160 -8.94 -16.92 15.32
C PRO A 160 -9.24 -15.42 15.47
N ARG A 161 -9.82 -14.81 14.44
CA ARG A 161 -10.31 -13.43 14.54
C ARG A 161 -11.38 -13.39 15.63
N PRO A 162 -11.33 -12.40 16.55
CA PRO A 162 -12.48 -12.16 17.40
C PRO A 162 -13.69 -11.88 16.52
N PRO A 163 -14.90 -12.34 16.92
CA PRO A 163 -16.10 -12.06 16.16
C PRO A 163 -16.23 -10.55 15.98
N ALA A 164 -16.57 -10.13 14.77
CA ALA A 164 -16.85 -8.73 14.49
C ALA A 164 -17.92 -8.27 15.48
N GLU A 165 -17.58 -7.29 16.31
CA GLU A 165 -18.60 -6.64 17.14
C GLU A 165 -19.61 -6.01 16.19
N GLY A 166 -20.83 -6.52 16.27
CA GLY A 166 -21.95 -6.10 15.45
C GLY A 166 -22.42 -4.69 15.76
#